data_b9587fc904c380f1f8be4d4bec0f873d
#
_entry.id   b9587fc904c380f1f8be4d4bec0f873d
#
_cell.length_a   1.000
_cell.length_b   1.000
_cell.length_c   1.000
_cell.angle_alpha   90.00
_cell.angle_beta   90.00
_cell.angle_gamma   90.00
#
_symmetry.space_group_name_H-M   'P 1'
#
loop_
_entity.id
_entity.type
_entity.pdbx_description
1 polymer ?
#
loop_
_entity_poly.entity_id
_entity_poly.type
_entity_poly.pdbx_seq_one_letter_code
_entity_poly.pdbx_strand_id
1 'polypeptide(L)'
;EPQFGSSSAYHDFWERLQRGEFESGEFKRQGKGGKEVWIQASYNPVFDPHGRPIKVVKFASDVTAPKLHNAEFEAKVAAIDLGQAVIEFDLDGHVLTANRNFLAAMGYTLREIQNQHHSLFCSTEYTQSPEYRDFWLRLNEGQFISGRFQRLGKFNREVWIQATYNPILDLNGKVMKVVKYAYDVTKEVELEK
;
A
#
# COMPACT_ATOMS: atom_id res chain seq x y z
N GLU A 1 7.54 -26.98 10.81
CA GLU A 1 6.27 -27.27 11.49
C GLU A 1 5.96 -28.78 11.36
N PRO A 2 5.45 -29.46 12.42
CA PRO A 2 5.16 -30.88 12.37
C PRO A 2 4.17 -31.27 11.27
N GLN A 3 3.18 -30.40 11.01
CA GLN A 3 2.17 -30.61 9.95
C GLN A 3 2.76 -30.49 8.55
N PHE A 4 3.75 -29.60 8.35
CA PHE A 4 4.42 -29.47 7.06
C PHE A 4 5.35 -30.65 6.77
N GLY A 5 6.08 -31.14 7.78
CA GLY A 5 6.99 -32.28 7.65
C GLY A 5 6.31 -33.62 7.26
N SER A 6 4.99 -33.72 7.45
CA SER A 6 4.18 -34.87 7.03
C SER A 6 3.36 -34.61 5.76
N SER A 7 3.45 -33.41 5.16
CA SER A 7 2.67 -33.03 3.98
C SER A 7 3.28 -33.58 2.67
N SER A 8 2.43 -33.76 1.65
CA SER A 8 2.90 -34.08 0.29
C SER A 8 3.86 -33.03 -0.26
N ALA A 9 3.60 -31.75 0.01
CA ALA A 9 4.45 -30.64 -0.40
C ALA A 9 5.89 -30.74 0.14
N TYR A 10 6.06 -31.26 1.35
CA TYR A 10 7.38 -31.48 1.94
C TYR A 10 8.13 -32.65 1.26
N HIS A 11 7.42 -33.71 0.93
CA HIS A 11 7.99 -34.83 0.17
C HIS A 11 8.38 -34.40 -1.23
N ASP A 12 7.51 -33.69 -1.94
CA ASP A 12 7.76 -33.18 -3.28
C ASP A 12 8.97 -32.21 -3.30
N PHE A 13 9.11 -31.38 -2.26
CA PHE A 13 10.26 -30.50 -2.08
C PHE A 13 11.58 -31.26 -2.03
N TRP A 14 11.66 -32.34 -1.22
CA TRP A 14 12.87 -33.14 -1.12
C TRP A 14 13.13 -33.98 -2.36
N GLU A 15 12.08 -34.51 -3.02
CA GLU A 15 12.23 -35.21 -4.28
C GLU A 15 12.82 -34.35 -5.39
N ARG A 16 12.41 -33.08 -5.48
CA ARG A 16 12.99 -32.13 -6.44
C ARG A 16 14.47 -31.88 -6.17
N LEU A 17 14.84 -31.67 -4.92
CA LEU A 17 16.25 -31.54 -4.53
C LEU A 17 17.07 -32.78 -4.86
N GLN A 18 16.51 -33.99 -4.65
CA GLN A 18 17.16 -35.26 -5.01
C GLN A 18 17.32 -35.46 -6.53
N ARG A 19 16.45 -34.83 -7.33
CA ARG A 19 16.60 -34.76 -8.79
C ARG A 19 17.60 -33.74 -9.26
N GLY A 20 18.19 -32.96 -8.35
CA GLY A 20 19.16 -31.92 -8.68
C GLY A 20 18.57 -30.57 -8.97
N GLU A 21 17.28 -30.37 -8.69
CA GLU A 21 16.63 -29.06 -8.80
C GLU A 21 16.94 -28.23 -7.56
N PHE A 22 17.25 -26.94 -7.74
CA PHE A 22 17.41 -26.01 -6.61
C PHE A 22 16.04 -25.43 -6.22
N GLU A 23 15.90 -25.04 -4.97
CA GLU A 23 14.73 -24.34 -4.45
C GLU A 23 15.15 -23.02 -3.80
N SER A 24 14.42 -21.95 -4.07
CA SER A 24 14.66 -20.63 -3.51
C SER A 24 13.36 -19.93 -3.17
N GLY A 25 13.33 -19.20 -2.06
CA GLY A 25 12.16 -18.44 -1.64
C GLY A 25 12.17 -18.09 -0.16
N GLU A 26 11.03 -17.57 0.28
CA GLU A 26 10.76 -17.35 1.70
C GLU A 26 10.07 -18.57 2.32
N PHE A 27 10.56 -18.97 3.48
CA PHE A 27 10.05 -20.12 4.19
C PHE A 27 9.80 -19.77 5.67
N LYS A 28 8.63 -20.19 6.15
CA LYS A 28 8.35 -20.17 7.58
C LYS A 28 8.97 -21.39 8.23
N ARG A 29 9.73 -21.18 9.28
CA ARG A 29 10.42 -22.26 10.02
C ARG A 29 10.18 -22.09 11.52
N GLN A 30 10.40 -23.16 12.25
CA GLN A 30 10.30 -23.20 13.70
C GLN A 30 11.70 -23.27 14.31
N GLY A 31 12.06 -22.27 15.11
CA GLY A 31 13.29 -22.24 15.88
C GLY A 31 13.17 -22.94 17.23
N LYS A 32 14.22 -22.81 18.04
CA LYS A 32 14.25 -23.38 19.39
C LYS A 32 13.11 -22.83 20.26
N GLY A 33 12.46 -23.71 21.01
CA GLY A 33 11.34 -23.34 21.88
C GLY A 33 10.03 -23.02 21.13
N GLY A 34 9.90 -23.42 19.86
CA GLY A 34 8.70 -23.18 19.05
C GLY A 34 8.65 -21.78 18.43
N LYS A 35 9.71 -20.98 18.54
CA LYS A 35 9.77 -19.63 17.97
C LYS A 35 9.60 -19.67 16.45
N GLU A 36 8.65 -18.91 15.96
CA GLU A 36 8.43 -18.73 14.52
C GLU A 36 9.54 -17.86 13.91
N VAL A 37 10.15 -18.33 12.83
CA VAL A 37 11.23 -17.64 12.11
C VAL A 37 10.91 -17.69 10.61
N TRP A 38 10.97 -16.53 9.96
CA TRP A 38 10.91 -16.42 8.52
C TRP A 38 12.31 -16.29 7.93
N ILE A 39 12.62 -17.12 6.95
CA ILE A 39 13.92 -17.13 6.28
C ILE A 39 13.73 -16.92 4.77
N GLN A 40 14.59 -16.09 4.20
CA GLN A 40 14.88 -16.10 2.78
C GLN A 40 15.98 -17.11 2.55
N ALA A 41 15.72 -18.18 1.85
CA ALA A 41 16.65 -19.28 1.72
C ALA A 41 16.75 -19.82 0.29
N SER A 42 17.92 -20.38 -0.02
CA SER A 42 18.12 -21.22 -1.18
C SER A 42 18.65 -22.59 -0.75
N TYR A 43 18.09 -23.64 -1.32
CA TYR A 43 18.49 -25.03 -1.14
C TYR A 43 19.14 -25.50 -2.44
N ASN A 44 20.42 -25.84 -2.38
CA ASN A 44 21.23 -26.07 -3.55
C ASN A 44 21.84 -27.48 -3.52
N PRO A 45 21.42 -28.38 -4.42
CA PRO A 45 22.07 -29.68 -4.57
C PRO A 45 23.53 -29.50 -5.01
N VAL A 46 24.42 -30.29 -4.38
CA VAL A 46 25.82 -30.41 -4.78
C VAL A 46 26.03 -31.76 -5.44
N PHE A 47 26.69 -31.78 -6.59
CA PHE A 47 26.86 -32.94 -7.43
C PHE A 47 28.26 -33.55 -7.30
N ASP A 48 28.33 -34.85 -7.51
CA ASP A 48 29.62 -35.57 -7.69
C ASP A 48 30.15 -35.34 -9.11
N PRO A 49 31.37 -35.79 -9.43
CA PRO A 49 31.96 -35.65 -10.77
C PRO A 49 31.14 -36.36 -11.88
N HIS A 50 30.24 -37.27 -11.50
CA HIS A 50 29.35 -37.99 -12.42
C HIS A 50 27.97 -37.32 -12.58
N GLY A 51 27.79 -36.13 -11.97
CA GLY A 51 26.54 -35.36 -12.07
C GLY A 51 25.41 -35.89 -11.19
N ARG A 52 25.70 -36.69 -10.15
CA ARG A 52 24.70 -37.19 -9.19
C ARG A 52 24.66 -36.30 -7.96
N PRO A 53 23.46 -35.90 -7.48
CA PRO A 53 23.33 -35.13 -6.24
C PRO A 53 23.81 -35.93 -5.03
N ILE A 54 24.76 -35.40 -4.26
CA ILE A 54 25.34 -36.05 -3.07
C ILE A 54 25.00 -35.36 -1.75
N LYS A 55 24.66 -34.09 -1.78
CA LYS A 55 24.22 -33.32 -0.62
C LYS A 55 23.46 -32.07 -1.02
N VAL A 56 22.77 -31.47 -0.07
CA VAL A 56 22.10 -30.18 -0.25
C VAL A 56 22.75 -29.17 0.69
N VAL A 57 23.12 -28.00 0.15
CA VAL A 57 23.61 -26.86 0.93
C VAL A 57 22.55 -25.79 0.93
N LYS A 58 22.20 -25.34 2.13
CA LYS A 58 21.23 -24.29 2.36
C LYS A 58 21.95 -23.01 2.76
N PHE A 59 21.63 -21.93 2.04
CA PHE A 59 21.97 -20.56 2.46
C PHE A 59 20.67 -19.87 2.89
N ALA A 60 20.69 -19.20 4.04
CA ALA A 60 19.50 -18.55 4.57
C ALA A 60 19.84 -17.28 5.31
N SER A 61 18.95 -16.30 5.18
CA SER A 61 18.94 -15.07 5.97
C SER A 61 17.64 -14.99 6.77
N ASP A 62 17.72 -14.55 8.02
CA ASP A 62 16.54 -14.29 8.85
C ASP A 62 15.88 -12.99 8.39
N VAL A 63 14.64 -13.08 7.92
CA VAL A 63 13.82 -11.95 7.46
C VAL A 63 12.59 -11.74 8.34
N THR A 64 12.60 -12.28 9.56
CA THR A 64 11.46 -12.21 10.48
C THR A 64 11.13 -10.76 10.85
N ALA A 65 12.12 -9.97 11.24
CA ALA A 65 11.90 -8.59 11.67
C ALA A 65 11.34 -7.69 10.56
N PRO A 66 11.93 -7.62 9.34
CA PRO A 66 11.33 -6.87 8.23
C PRO A 66 9.94 -7.37 7.86
N LYS A 67 9.69 -8.69 7.88
CA LYS A 67 8.39 -9.25 7.53
C LYS A 67 7.30 -8.88 8.53
N LEU A 68 7.60 -8.92 9.83
CA LEU A 68 6.67 -8.48 10.88
C LEU A 68 6.40 -6.97 10.79
N HIS A 69 7.42 -6.17 10.52
CA HIS A 69 7.29 -4.72 10.35
C HIS A 69 6.39 -4.38 9.16
N ASN A 70 6.60 -5.03 8.02
CA ASN A 70 5.76 -4.84 6.84
C ASN A 70 4.31 -5.26 7.09
N ALA A 71 4.08 -6.40 7.75
CA ALA A 71 2.73 -6.86 8.09
C ALA A 71 2.01 -5.88 9.03
N GLU A 72 2.71 -5.33 10.02
CA GLU A 72 2.17 -4.31 10.91
C GLU A 72 1.83 -3.02 10.16
N PHE A 73 2.70 -2.59 9.26
CA PHE A 73 2.45 -1.42 8.41
C PHE A 73 1.23 -1.62 7.50
N GLU A 74 1.13 -2.75 6.81
CA GLU A 74 -0.03 -3.09 5.99
C GLU A 74 -1.33 -3.13 6.80
N ALA A 75 -1.29 -3.67 8.02
CA ALA A 75 -2.44 -3.69 8.91
C ALA A 75 -2.88 -2.27 9.34
N LYS A 76 -1.93 -1.37 9.61
CA LYS A 76 -2.22 0.04 9.92
C LYS A 76 -2.85 0.76 8.74
N VAL A 77 -2.33 0.57 7.53
CA VAL A 77 -2.91 1.15 6.30
C VAL A 77 -4.32 0.62 6.07
N ALA A 78 -4.54 -0.68 6.21
CA ALA A 78 -5.86 -1.29 6.07
C ALA A 78 -6.87 -0.75 7.10
N ALA A 79 -6.43 -0.49 8.34
CA ALA A 79 -7.28 0.11 9.37
C ALA A 79 -7.70 1.55 9.02
N ILE A 80 -6.81 2.34 8.43
CA ILE A 80 -7.13 3.69 7.94
C ILE A 80 -8.17 3.61 6.81
N ASP A 81 -7.98 2.68 5.87
CA ASP A 81 -8.89 2.47 4.73
C ASP A 81 -10.31 2.07 5.15
N LEU A 82 -10.48 1.42 6.30
CA LEU A 82 -11.80 1.07 6.82
C LEU A 82 -12.59 2.30 7.32
N GLY A 83 -11.89 3.29 7.89
CA GLY A 83 -12.51 4.42 8.58
C GLY A 83 -12.54 5.73 7.79
N GLN A 84 -11.67 5.91 6.81
CA GLN A 84 -11.49 7.18 6.11
C GLN A 84 -11.67 7.05 4.60
N ALA A 85 -12.09 8.15 3.99
CA ALA A 85 -12.01 8.31 2.54
C ALA A 85 -10.56 8.61 2.16
N VAL A 86 -9.98 7.81 1.26
CA VAL A 86 -8.59 7.95 0.82
C VAL A 86 -8.54 8.07 -0.69
N ILE A 87 -7.77 9.04 -1.17
CA ILE A 87 -7.48 9.22 -2.60
C ILE A 87 -6.03 9.68 -2.78
N GLU A 88 -5.38 9.17 -3.81
CA GLU A 88 -4.00 9.50 -4.15
C GLU A 88 -3.93 10.26 -5.47
N PHE A 89 -3.02 11.22 -5.53
CA PHE A 89 -2.75 12.05 -6.69
C PHE A 89 -1.26 12.02 -7.05
N ASP A 90 -0.97 12.15 -8.34
CA ASP A 90 0.37 12.51 -8.79
C ASP A 90 0.69 13.99 -8.48
N LEU A 91 1.89 14.44 -8.83
CA LEU A 91 2.35 15.80 -8.54
C LEU A 91 1.64 16.87 -9.38
N ASP A 92 1.04 16.48 -10.50
CA ASP A 92 0.23 17.34 -11.36
C ASP A 92 -1.24 17.39 -10.93
N GLY A 93 -1.62 16.62 -9.90
CA GLY A 93 -2.97 16.59 -9.35
C GLY A 93 -3.91 15.61 -10.04
N HIS A 94 -3.40 14.65 -10.82
CA HIS A 94 -4.23 13.60 -11.41
C HIS A 94 -4.42 12.44 -10.45
N VAL A 95 -5.61 11.88 -10.44
CA VAL A 95 -5.98 10.75 -9.58
C VAL A 95 -5.24 9.48 -9.98
N LEU A 96 -4.50 8.91 -9.04
CA LEU A 96 -3.84 7.60 -9.18
C LEU A 96 -4.78 6.47 -8.75
N THR A 97 -5.34 6.58 -7.56
CA THR A 97 -6.30 5.61 -7.01
C THR A 97 -7.15 6.24 -5.91
N ALA A 98 -8.24 5.58 -5.54
CA ALA A 98 -9.11 5.96 -4.44
C ALA A 98 -9.73 4.73 -3.79
N ASN A 99 -9.97 4.79 -2.48
CA ASN A 99 -10.63 3.70 -1.78
C ASN A 99 -12.17 3.78 -1.90
N ARG A 100 -12.81 2.71 -1.44
CA ARG A 100 -14.27 2.58 -1.48
C ARG A 100 -14.99 3.73 -0.76
N ASN A 101 -14.46 4.18 0.38
CA ASN A 101 -15.07 5.24 1.17
C ASN A 101 -15.07 6.58 0.42
N PHE A 102 -13.97 6.93 -0.25
CA PHE A 102 -13.91 8.12 -1.08
C PHE A 102 -14.92 8.04 -2.24
N LEU A 103 -14.95 6.93 -2.94
CA LEU A 103 -15.86 6.72 -4.07
C LEU A 103 -17.32 6.83 -3.64
N ALA A 104 -17.68 6.25 -2.49
CA ALA A 104 -19.03 6.34 -1.93
C ALA A 104 -19.39 7.78 -1.52
N ALA A 105 -18.48 8.48 -0.82
CA ALA A 105 -18.71 9.86 -0.38
C ALA A 105 -18.91 10.82 -1.56
N MET A 106 -18.14 10.65 -2.64
CA MET A 106 -18.19 11.54 -3.82
C MET A 106 -19.17 11.07 -4.90
N GLY A 107 -19.66 9.82 -4.83
CA GLY A 107 -20.62 9.27 -5.77
C GLY A 107 -20.06 8.81 -7.10
N TYR A 108 -18.76 8.59 -7.19
CA TYR A 108 -18.07 8.15 -8.40
C TYR A 108 -17.64 6.68 -8.33
N THR A 109 -17.40 6.11 -9.50
CA THR A 109 -16.61 4.88 -9.64
C THR A 109 -15.13 5.24 -9.88
N LEU A 110 -14.21 4.32 -9.58
CA LEU A 110 -12.78 4.56 -9.83
C LEU A 110 -12.50 4.83 -11.33
N ARG A 111 -13.16 4.13 -12.23
CA ARG A 111 -13.00 4.33 -13.69
C ARG A 111 -13.36 5.74 -14.15
N GLU A 112 -14.33 6.39 -13.49
CA GLU A 112 -14.75 7.74 -13.85
C GLU A 112 -13.74 8.80 -13.42
N ILE A 113 -12.97 8.55 -12.35
CA ILE A 113 -12.06 9.55 -11.77
C ILE A 113 -10.59 9.25 -12.00
N GLN A 114 -10.20 8.02 -12.32
CA GLN A 114 -8.81 7.67 -12.55
C GLN A 114 -8.23 8.50 -13.70
N ASN A 115 -7.04 9.05 -13.50
CA ASN A 115 -6.37 10.00 -14.39
C ASN A 115 -7.12 11.33 -14.61
N GLN A 116 -8.24 11.59 -13.93
CA GLN A 116 -8.86 12.90 -13.90
C GLN A 116 -8.13 13.82 -12.92
N HIS A 117 -8.13 15.11 -13.21
CA HIS A 117 -7.47 16.09 -12.36
C HIS A 117 -8.32 16.41 -11.11
N HIS A 118 -7.69 16.74 -9.99
CA HIS A 118 -8.32 17.12 -8.71
C HIS A 118 -9.40 18.21 -8.87
N SER A 119 -9.26 19.10 -9.86
CA SER A 119 -10.25 20.12 -10.18
C SER A 119 -11.66 19.59 -10.44
N LEU A 120 -11.78 18.30 -10.81
CA LEU A 120 -13.08 17.60 -10.94
C LEU A 120 -13.93 17.70 -9.65
N PHE A 121 -13.28 17.73 -8.51
CA PHE A 121 -13.92 17.78 -7.19
C PHE A 121 -14.06 19.20 -6.61
N CYS A 122 -13.77 20.22 -7.40
CA CYS A 122 -13.74 21.59 -6.96
C CYS A 122 -14.63 22.48 -7.83
N SER A 123 -15.11 23.60 -7.26
CA SER A 123 -15.82 24.62 -8.05
C SER A 123 -14.87 25.28 -9.06
N THR A 124 -15.42 25.71 -10.19
CA THR A 124 -14.64 26.45 -11.21
C THR A 124 -14.02 27.72 -10.64
N GLU A 125 -14.75 28.43 -9.78
CA GLU A 125 -14.26 29.63 -9.11
C GLU A 125 -13.00 29.34 -8.28
N TYR A 126 -13.02 28.29 -7.45
CA TYR A 126 -11.87 27.90 -6.65
C TYR A 126 -10.67 27.45 -7.51
N THR A 127 -10.90 26.67 -8.56
CA THR A 127 -9.82 26.16 -9.42
C THR A 127 -9.12 27.24 -10.23
N GLN A 128 -9.78 28.38 -10.46
CA GLN A 128 -9.19 29.55 -11.12
C GLN A 128 -8.52 30.52 -10.14
N SER A 129 -8.64 30.31 -8.84
CA SER A 129 -8.11 31.20 -7.82
C SER A 129 -6.59 31.06 -7.64
N PRO A 130 -5.90 32.10 -7.15
CA PRO A 130 -4.50 32.03 -6.73
C PRO A 130 -4.29 31.02 -5.61
N GLU A 131 -5.26 30.86 -4.71
CA GLU A 131 -5.25 29.94 -3.58
C GLU A 131 -5.14 28.48 -4.05
N TYR A 132 -5.78 28.12 -5.16
CA TYR A 132 -5.69 26.76 -5.71
C TYR A 132 -4.31 26.48 -6.30
N ARG A 133 -3.67 27.45 -6.92
CA ARG A 133 -2.28 27.31 -7.39
C ARG A 133 -1.30 27.19 -6.23
N ASP A 134 -1.46 28.01 -5.20
CA ASP A 134 -0.64 27.95 -3.99
C ASP A 134 -0.81 26.61 -3.26
N PHE A 135 -2.04 26.09 -3.21
CA PHE A 135 -2.36 24.79 -2.64
C PHE A 135 -1.50 23.66 -3.24
N TRP A 136 -1.45 23.55 -4.56
CA TRP A 136 -0.64 22.53 -5.23
C TRP A 136 0.86 22.80 -5.15
N LEU A 137 1.27 24.06 -5.19
CA LEU A 137 2.68 24.44 -5.01
C LEU A 137 3.20 23.98 -3.65
N ARG A 138 2.47 24.26 -2.59
CA ARG A 138 2.84 23.87 -1.21
C ARG A 138 2.90 22.34 -1.05
N LEU A 139 1.98 21.60 -1.63
CA LEU A 139 2.01 20.12 -1.62
C LEU A 139 3.24 19.60 -2.34
N ASN A 140 3.59 20.16 -3.49
CA ASN A 140 4.79 19.78 -4.26
C ASN A 140 6.10 20.16 -3.55
N GLU A 141 6.07 21.14 -2.66
CA GLU A 141 7.19 21.50 -1.78
C GLU A 141 7.29 20.64 -0.51
N GLY A 142 6.39 19.67 -0.34
CA GLY A 142 6.40 18.76 0.80
C GLY A 142 5.64 19.27 2.03
N GLN A 143 4.84 20.32 1.90
CA GLN A 143 4.00 20.83 2.99
C GLN A 143 2.65 20.10 2.99
N PHE A 144 2.24 19.52 4.12
CA PHE A 144 0.89 19.02 4.26
C PHE A 144 -0.12 20.15 4.45
N ILE A 145 -1.35 19.93 4.01
CA ILE A 145 -2.45 20.90 4.16
C ILE A 145 -3.61 20.18 4.85
N SER A 146 -4.13 20.78 5.91
CA SER A 146 -5.26 20.26 6.69
C SER A 146 -6.34 21.32 6.83
N GLY A 147 -7.60 20.89 6.79
CA GLY A 147 -8.73 21.80 6.98
C GLY A 147 -10.06 21.21 6.58
N ARG A 148 -11.08 22.07 6.66
CA ARG A 148 -12.44 21.77 6.20
C ARG A 148 -12.59 22.38 4.79
N PHE A 149 -13.01 21.54 3.84
CA PHE A 149 -13.12 21.94 2.44
C PHE A 149 -14.48 21.62 1.87
N GLN A 150 -15.03 22.55 1.11
CA GLN A 150 -16.16 22.26 0.24
C GLN A 150 -15.67 21.59 -1.03
N ARG A 151 -16.30 20.51 -1.43
CA ARG A 151 -15.99 19.75 -2.64
C ARG A 151 -17.27 19.43 -3.42
N LEU A 152 -17.11 19.09 -4.68
CA LEU A 152 -18.19 18.70 -5.57
C LEU A 152 -18.09 17.19 -5.85
N GLY A 153 -19.09 16.46 -5.44
CA GLY A 153 -19.32 15.09 -5.86
C GLY A 153 -19.98 15.01 -7.22
N LYS A 154 -20.32 13.79 -7.64
CA LYS A 154 -21.02 13.53 -8.90
C LYS A 154 -22.32 14.33 -8.96
N PHE A 155 -22.65 14.83 -10.14
CA PHE A 155 -23.81 15.72 -10.42
C PHE A 155 -23.75 17.04 -9.63
N ASN A 156 -22.55 17.57 -9.39
CA ASN A 156 -22.29 18.80 -8.63
C ASN A 156 -22.88 18.81 -7.21
N ARG A 157 -23.04 17.63 -6.62
CA ARG A 157 -23.51 17.50 -5.23
C ARG A 157 -22.47 18.11 -4.28
N GLU A 158 -22.89 19.07 -3.46
CA GLU A 158 -22.02 19.66 -2.45
C GLU A 158 -21.66 18.62 -1.37
N VAL A 159 -20.38 18.49 -1.08
CA VAL A 159 -19.83 17.62 -0.05
C VAL A 159 -18.83 18.41 0.79
N TRP A 160 -19.04 18.46 2.09
CA TRP A 160 -18.07 19.04 3.01
C TRP A 160 -17.20 17.95 3.61
N ILE A 161 -15.91 18.17 3.54
CA ILE A 161 -14.93 17.21 4.06
C ILE A 161 -13.99 17.88 5.06
N GLN A 162 -13.69 17.16 6.13
CA GLN A 162 -12.52 17.43 6.96
C GLN A 162 -11.38 16.56 6.41
N ALA A 163 -10.31 17.18 5.91
CA ALA A 163 -9.29 16.46 5.17
C ALA A 163 -7.87 16.89 5.50
N THR A 164 -6.93 15.98 5.29
CA THR A 164 -5.49 16.24 5.22
C THR A 164 -4.95 15.78 3.89
N TYR A 165 -4.18 16.63 3.23
CA TYR A 165 -3.41 16.34 2.02
C TYR A 165 -1.96 16.18 2.41
N ASN A 166 -1.39 15.01 2.17
CA ASN A 166 -0.08 14.62 2.69
C ASN A 166 0.86 14.28 1.54
N PRO A 167 1.91 15.07 1.31
CA PRO A 167 2.97 14.69 0.39
C PRO A 167 3.70 13.44 0.88
N ILE A 168 3.88 12.46 0.00
CA ILE A 168 4.64 11.24 0.27
C ILE A 168 6.01 11.40 -0.38
N LEU A 169 7.06 11.18 0.42
CA LEU A 169 8.43 11.33 -0.01
C LEU A 169 9.01 9.98 -0.46
N ASP A 170 9.88 10.03 -1.46
CA ASP A 170 10.71 8.90 -1.84
C ASP A 170 11.92 8.73 -0.86
N LEU A 171 12.75 7.73 -1.12
CA LEU A 171 13.93 7.45 -0.30
C LEU A 171 14.98 8.58 -0.30
N ASN A 172 14.90 9.50 -1.27
CA ASN A 172 15.79 10.67 -1.39
C ASN A 172 15.18 11.93 -0.76
N GLY A 173 14.00 11.81 -0.15
CA GLY A 173 13.29 12.94 0.45
C GLY A 173 12.54 13.82 -0.55
N LYS A 174 12.38 13.38 -1.80
CA LYS A 174 11.64 14.09 -2.85
C LYS A 174 10.18 13.66 -2.85
N VAL A 175 9.27 14.61 -3.02
CA VAL A 175 7.83 14.32 -3.13
C VAL A 175 7.57 13.47 -4.37
N MET A 176 6.88 12.34 -4.19
CA MET A 176 6.53 11.41 -5.27
C MET A 176 5.04 11.38 -5.59
N LYS A 177 4.19 11.64 -4.61
CA LYS A 177 2.73 11.68 -4.75
C LYS A 177 2.10 12.39 -3.55
N VAL A 178 0.79 12.66 -3.63
CA VAL A 178 0.00 13.23 -2.54
C VAL A 178 -1.10 12.24 -2.16
N VAL A 179 -1.21 11.93 -0.87
CA VAL A 179 -2.29 11.09 -0.32
C VAL A 179 -3.20 11.96 0.53
N LYS A 180 -4.48 11.94 0.23
CA LYS A 180 -5.52 12.65 0.97
C LYS A 180 -6.31 11.66 1.83
N TYR A 181 -6.45 12.00 3.09
CA TYR A 181 -7.35 11.35 4.05
C TYR A 181 -8.48 12.32 4.40
N ALA A 182 -9.72 11.84 4.40
CA ALA A 182 -10.86 12.71 4.64
C ALA A 182 -12.02 12.00 5.36
N TYR A 183 -12.79 12.80 6.10
CA TYR A 183 -14.12 12.44 6.61
C TYR A 183 -15.17 13.32 5.94
N ASP A 184 -16.31 12.74 5.59
CA ASP A 184 -17.50 13.50 5.17
C ASP A 184 -18.14 14.15 6.40
N VAL A 185 -18.16 15.46 6.43
CA VAL A 185 -18.73 16.28 7.50
C VAL A 185 -19.89 17.14 7.00
N THR A 186 -20.53 16.71 5.91
CA THR A 186 -21.64 17.47 5.27
C THR A 186 -22.78 17.67 6.25
N LYS A 187 -23.18 16.62 6.98
CA LYS A 187 -24.27 16.69 7.95
C LYS A 187 -23.98 17.64 9.11
N GLU A 188 -22.74 17.63 9.61
CA GLU A 188 -22.29 18.53 10.68
C GLU A 188 -22.37 19.97 10.23
N VAL A 189 -21.92 20.27 9.02
CA VAL A 189 -21.96 21.62 8.44
C VAL A 189 -23.40 22.09 8.19
N GLU A 190 -24.29 21.18 7.77
CA GLU A 190 -25.72 21.51 7.59
C GLU A 190 -26.41 21.84 8.91
N LEU A 191 -26.00 21.24 10.01
CA LEU A 191 -26.54 21.50 11.36
C LEU A 191 -25.98 22.81 11.97
N GLU A 192 -24.85 23.28 11.50
CA GLU A 192 -24.21 24.54 11.93
C GLU A 192 -24.82 25.79 11.24
N LYS A 193 -25.61 25.60 10.18
CA LYS A 193 -26.28 26.68 9.40
C LYS A 193 -27.66 27.00 9.95
#